data_6309983a0d4fdf6bc02b5cd61ded6529
#
_entry.id   6309983a0d4fdf6bc02b5cd61ded6529
#
_cell.length_a   1.000
_cell.length_b   1.000
_cell.length_c   1.000
_cell.angle_alpha   90.00
_cell.angle_beta   90.00
_cell.angle_gamma   90.00
#
_symmetry.space_group_name_H-M   'P 1'
#
loop_
_entity.id
_entity.type
_entity.pdbx_description
1 polymer ?
#
loop_
_entity_poly.entity_id
_entity_poly.type
_entity_poly.pdbx_seq_one_letter_code
_entity_poly.pdbx_strand_id
1 'polypeptide(L)'
;MMRQGKILGLCSLFFCIVSCGPSYYSDHFITGYISHPEINLVSFPEERLIVCEFKYNSTQVINSDNNVALYEAISEKNMDVSYCRERRHWEGFPVSIFPDIESVIVTCDGVYDQDHNSNSSLNDIIKIRYSSYENYISSGYKGEECESYSVLLEDNPDLNLIDATGGSLFAIEFTSNPSDISASYNIKVLITYIDGTKISRTVEYRIF
;
A
#
# COMPACT_ATOMS: atom_id res chain seq x y z
N MET A 1 22.70 -77.93 -9.98
CA MET A 1 23.42 -76.88 -9.25
C MET A 1 22.90 -75.53 -9.72
N MET A 2 21.89 -74.98 -9.07
CA MET A 2 21.28 -73.69 -9.46
C MET A 2 21.79 -72.61 -8.48
N ARG A 3 22.46 -71.60 -9.02
CA ARG A 3 22.90 -70.42 -8.27
C ARG A 3 21.73 -69.40 -8.21
N GLN A 4 21.26 -69.12 -7.06
CA GLN A 4 20.30 -68.04 -6.78
C GLN A 4 21.06 -66.67 -6.86
N GLY A 5 20.64 -65.84 -7.79
CA GLY A 5 21.07 -64.43 -7.86
C GLY A 5 20.22 -63.60 -6.87
N LYS A 6 20.88 -62.97 -5.90
CA LYS A 6 20.28 -61.97 -5.04
C LYS A 6 20.16 -60.61 -5.78
N ILE A 7 18.95 -60.18 -6.01
CA ILE A 7 18.68 -58.83 -6.48
C ILE A 7 18.74 -57.91 -5.24
N LEU A 8 19.78 -57.09 -5.20
CA LEU A 8 19.86 -55.98 -4.24
C LEU A 8 18.93 -54.86 -4.77
N GLY A 9 17.80 -54.65 -4.12
CA GLY A 9 16.96 -53.52 -4.34
C GLY A 9 17.66 -52.25 -3.76
N LEU A 10 18.08 -51.38 -4.68
CA LEU A 10 18.59 -50.06 -4.33
C LEU A 10 17.38 -49.16 -3.99
N CYS A 11 17.06 -49.05 -2.69
CA CYS A 11 16.13 -48.01 -2.21
C CYS A 11 16.79 -46.66 -2.37
N SER A 12 16.45 -45.97 -3.46
CA SER A 12 16.74 -44.56 -3.67
C SER A 12 15.97 -43.72 -2.65
N LEU A 13 16.61 -43.37 -1.53
CA LEU A 13 16.10 -42.35 -0.63
C LEU A 13 16.16 -41.00 -1.37
N PHE A 14 15.03 -40.58 -1.95
CA PHE A 14 14.83 -39.18 -2.32
C PHE A 14 14.79 -38.36 -1.03
N PHE A 15 15.91 -37.80 -0.65
CA PHE A 15 15.95 -36.66 0.25
C PHE A 15 15.29 -35.49 -0.47
N CYS A 16 14.01 -35.26 -0.21
CA CYS A 16 13.40 -33.96 -0.43
C CYS A 16 14.15 -32.98 0.47
N ILE A 17 15.18 -32.34 -0.06
CA ILE A 17 15.74 -31.14 0.54
C ILE A 17 14.67 -30.08 0.38
N VAL A 18 13.78 -29.98 1.36
CA VAL A 18 12.96 -28.79 1.53
C VAL A 18 13.95 -27.69 1.85
N SER A 19 14.30 -26.91 0.85
CA SER A 19 15.07 -25.68 1.00
C SER A 19 14.20 -24.73 1.83
N CYS A 20 14.28 -24.85 3.14
CA CYS A 20 13.85 -23.78 4.02
C CYS A 20 14.75 -22.59 3.69
N GLY A 21 14.21 -21.56 3.03
CA GLY A 21 14.93 -20.30 2.86
C GLY A 21 15.34 -19.77 4.24
N PRO A 22 16.36 -18.91 4.30
CA PRO A 22 16.82 -18.35 5.58
C PRO A 22 15.63 -17.66 6.27
N SER A 23 15.42 -17.99 7.52
CA SER A 23 14.52 -17.29 8.43
C SER A 23 15.31 -16.27 9.23
N TYR A 24 14.68 -15.16 9.56
CA TYR A 24 15.26 -14.12 10.42
C TYR A 24 14.23 -13.67 11.44
N TYR A 25 14.70 -13.23 12.59
CA TYR A 25 13.86 -12.62 13.61
C TYR A 25 13.81 -11.12 13.36
N SER A 26 12.63 -10.53 13.52
CA SER A 26 12.43 -9.08 13.45
C SER A 26 11.68 -8.64 14.70
N ASP A 27 12.12 -7.55 15.30
CA ASP A 27 11.44 -6.90 16.41
C ASP A 27 10.33 -5.95 15.90
N HIS A 28 10.29 -5.71 14.60
CA HIS A 28 9.31 -4.86 13.91
C HIS A 28 8.55 -5.63 12.86
N PHE A 29 7.26 -5.32 12.72
CA PHE A 29 6.42 -5.88 11.65
C PHE A 29 6.71 -5.20 10.31
N ILE A 30 6.71 -3.87 10.28
CA ILE A 30 7.09 -3.10 9.08
C ILE A 30 8.58 -3.24 8.84
N THR A 31 8.97 -3.71 7.66
CA THR A 31 10.38 -3.92 7.32
C THR A 31 11.03 -2.72 6.66
N GLY A 32 10.24 -1.73 6.28
CA GLY A 32 10.74 -0.49 5.71
C GLY A 32 9.66 0.56 5.54
N TYR A 33 10.09 1.82 5.51
CA TYR A 33 9.24 2.98 5.25
C TYR A 33 9.73 3.69 4.00
N ILE A 34 8.81 4.09 3.13
CA ILE A 34 9.14 4.88 1.93
C ILE A 34 8.90 6.34 2.23
N SER A 35 9.98 7.13 2.21
CA SER A 35 9.91 8.55 2.50
C SER A 35 9.45 9.35 1.27
N HIS A 36 8.30 10.06 1.40
CA HIS A 36 7.78 10.97 0.38
C HIS A 36 7.82 10.37 -1.05
N PRO A 37 7.09 9.28 -1.31
CA PRO A 37 7.17 8.60 -2.60
C PRO A 37 6.80 9.52 -3.76
N GLU A 38 7.43 9.32 -4.91
CA GLU A 38 7.03 10.00 -6.15
C GLU A 38 5.71 9.41 -6.65
N ILE A 39 4.65 10.20 -6.55
CA ILE A 39 3.28 9.79 -6.87
C ILE A 39 3.00 9.90 -8.37
N ASN A 40 2.31 8.91 -8.91
CA ASN A 40 1.69 8.89 -10.22
C ASN A 40 0.20 8.57 -10.10
N LEU A 41 -0.63 9.12 -10.98
CA LEU A 41 -2.07 8.80 -11.04
C LEU A 41 -2.37 8.06 -12.34
N VAL A 42 -3.07 6.93 -12.22
CA VAL A 42 -3.53 6.13 -13.35
C VAL A 42 -5.06 6.08 -13.33
N SER A 43 -5.68 6.51 -14.42
CA SER A 43 -7.14 6.60 -14.55
C SER A 43 -7.72 5.36 -15.22
N PHE A 44 -8.79 4.80 -14.64
CA PHE A 44 -9.63 3.73 -15.18
C PHE A 44 -11.09 4.20 -15.20
N PRO A 45 -11.48 5.05 -16.17
CA PRO A 45 -12.77 5.74 -16.15
C PRO A 45 -13.97 4.81 -16.24
N GLU A 46 -13.86 3.69 -16.96
CA GLU A 46 -14.93 2.68 -17.06
C GLU A 46 -15.27 2.05 -15.67
N GLU A 47 -14.28 1.98 -14.80
CA GLU A 47 -14.42 1.50 -13.43
C GLU A 47 -14.70 2.63 -12.43
N ARG A 48 -14.74 3.88 -12.91
CA ARG A 48 -14.82 5.11 -12.09
C ARG A 48 -13.70 5.20 -11.06
N LEU A 49 -12.51 4.80 -11.46
CA LEU A 49 -11.37 4.62 -10.57
C LEU A 49 -10.15 5.43 -11.02
N ILE A 50 -9.45 6.00 -10.05
CA ILE A 50 -8.10 6.53 -10.22
C ILE A 50 -7.22 5.87 -9.17
N VAL A 51 -6.15 5.23 -9.60
CA VAL A 51 -5.17 4.58 -8.72
C VAL A 51 -4.01 5.53 -8.47
N CYS A 52 -3.69 5.74 -7.21
CA CYS A 52 -2.53 6.47 -6.75
C CYS A 52 -1.36 5.49 -6.61
N GLU A 53 -0.55 5.41 -7.64
CA GLU A 53 0.66 4.61 -7.67
C GLU A 53 1.87 5.42 -7.25
N PHE A 54 2.95 4.75 -6.87
CA PHE A 54 4.23 5.40 -6.66
C PHE A 54 5.36 4.62 -7.33
N LYS A 55 6.40 5.35 -7.72
CA LYS A 55 7.63 4.74 -8.21
C LYS A 55 8.53 4.43 -7.03
N TYR A 56 8.87 3.17 -6.93
CA TYR A 56 9.83 2.71 -5.95
C TYR A 56 11.25 3.16 -6.36
N ASN A 57 11.88 3.90 -5.47
CA ASN A 57 13.30 4.20 -5.55
C ASN A 57 13.97 3.72 -4.27
N SER A 58 14.91 2.79 -4.38
CA SER A 58 15.61 2.20 -3.23
C SER A 58 16.28 3.22 -2.32
N THR A 59 16.58 4.42 -2.82
CA THR A 59 17.17 5.51 -2.02
C THR A 59 16.18 6.18 -1.07
N GLN A 60 14.88 5.96 -1.26
CA GLN A 60 13.82 6.52 -0.41
C GLN A 60 13.39 5.57 0.70
N VAL A 61 13.94 4.35 0.73
CA VAL A 61 13.57 3.36 1.76
C VAL A 61 14.37 3.59 3.02
N ILE A 62 13.66 3.68 4.13
CA ILE A 62 14.19 3.74 5.49
C ILE A 62 13.96 2.37 6.12
N ASN A 63 15.02 1.65 6.47
CA ASN A 63 14.94 0.30 7.05
C ASN A 63 16.12 0.02 8.00
N SER A 64 16.17 -1.19 8.54
CA SER A 64 17.24 -1.63 9.43
C SER A 64 18.64 -1.71 8.81
N ASP A 65 18.75 -1.70 7.47
CA ASP A 65 20.03 -1.76 6.76
C ASP A 65 20.57 -0.38 6.43
N ASN A 66 19.68 0.60 6.35
CA ASN A 66 20.02 1.99 6.13
C ASN A 66 19.22 2.88 7.09
N ASN A 67 19.79 4.01 7.49
CA ASN A 67 19.17 5.00 8.36
C ASN A 67 18.49 4.40 9.61
N VAL A 68 19.19 3.47 10.28
CA VAL A 68 18.71 2.67 11.42
C VAL A 68 18.04 3.52 12.49
N ALA A 69 18.69 4.63 12.90
CA ALA A 69 18.14 5.49 13.95
C ALA A 69 16.77 6.12 13.59
N LEU A 70 16.57 6.47 12.33
CA LEU A 70 15.27 6.98 11.86
C LEU A 70 14.24 5.84 11.75
N TYR A 71 14.67 4.68 11.28
CA TYR A 71 13.79 3.49 11.22
C TYR A 71 13.26 3.12 12.60
N GLU A 72 14.14 3.03 13.60
CA GLU A 72 13.76 2.74 14.99
C GLU A 72 12.81 3.82 15.54
N ALA A 73 13.12 5.11 15.33
CA ALA A 73 12.26 6.19 15.80
C ALA A 73 10.85 6.16 15.17
N ILE A 74 10.73 5.79 13.89
CA ILE A 74 9.44 5.65 13.22
C ILE A 74 8.69 4.43 13.78
N SER A 75 9.37 3.30 13.95
CA SER A 75 8.79 2.09 14.50
C SER A 75 8.29 2.29 15.93
N GLU A 76 9.07 2.98 16.79
CA GLU A 76 8.66 3.38 18.14
C GLU A 76 7.41 4.27 18.13
N LYS A 77 7.39 5.31 17.27
CA LYS A 77 6.23 6.20 17.11
C LYS A 77 4.97 5.41 16.75
N ASN A 78 5.11 4.41 15.89
CA ASN A 78 4.01 3.58 15.42
C ASN A 78 3.70 2.39 16.34
N MET A 79 4.38 2.27 17.49
CA MET A 79 4.26 1.14 18.44
C MET A 79 4.64 -0.22 17.83
N ASP A 80 5.39 -0.23 16.74
CA ASP A 80 5.86 -1.44 16.04
C ASP A 80 7.21 -1.90 16.60
N VAL A 81 7.25 -2.32 17.87
CA VAL A 81 8.49 -2.61 18.62
C VAL A 81 8.50 -3.94 19.35
N SER A 82 7.50 -4.78 19.14
CA SER A 82 7.36 -6.03 19.89
C SER A 82 6.88 -7.20 19.04
N TYR A 83 7.12 -7.14 17.74
CA TYR A 83 6.68 -8.18 16.82
C TYR A 83 7.31 -9.54 17.14
N CYS A 84 8.64 -9.61 17.29
CA CYS A 84 9.43 -10.74 17.76
C CYS A 84 8.98 -12.10 17.18
N ARG A 85 8.79 -12.17 15.86
CA ARG A 85 8.41 -13.39 15.15
C ARG A 85 9.47 -13.76 14.12
N GLU A 86 9.64 -15.08 13.95
CA GLU A 86 10.43 -15.61 12.86
C GLU A 86 9.71 -15.38 11.54
N ARG A 87 10.37 -14.71 10.59
CA ARG A 87 9.90 -14.52 9.23
C ARG A 87 10.61 -15.45 8.27
N ARG A 88 9.87 -15.98 7.33
CA ARG A 88 10.43 -16.71 6.21
C ARG A 88 10.52 -15.80 4.99
N HIS A 89 11.55 -15.99 4.20
CA HIS A 89 11.86 -15.12 3.07
C HIS A 89 10.72 -14.95 2.03
N TRP A 90 9.77 -15.88 1.99
CA TRP A 90 8.61 -15.84 1.07
C TRP A 90 7.34 -15.15 1.65
N GLU A 91 7.34 -14.76 2.91
CA GLU A 91 6.18 -14.15 3.56
C GLU A 91 5.98 -12.67 3.17
N GLY A 92 6.87 -12.15 2.32
CA GLY A 92 6.86 -10.75 1.92
C GLY A 92 7.50 -9.83 2.96
N PHE A 93 7.63 -8.60 2.59
CA PHE A 93 8.24 -7.54 3.41
C PHE A 93 7.23 -6.41 3.51
N PRO A 94 6.44 -6.32 4.60
CA PRO A 94 5.54 -5.21 4.83
C PRO A 94 6.29 -3.88 4.76
N VAL A 95 5.82 -3.00 3.89
CA VAL A 95 6.38 -1.67 3.69
C VAL A 95 5.26 -0.65 3.82
N SER A 96 5.50 0.43 4.55
CA SER A 96 4.57 1.53 4.67
C SER A 96 5.18 2.84 4.16
N ILE A 97 4.43 3.93 4.16
CA ILE A 97 4.92 5.26 3.83
C ILE A 97 5.30 6.04 5.08
N PHE A 98 6.18 7.02 4.89
CA PHE A 98 6.56 7.97 5.94
C PHE A 98 6.86 9.34 5.30
N PRO A 99 6.39 10.46 5.88
CA PRO A 99 5.39 10.51 6.97
C PRO A 99 3.99 10.06 6.53
N ASP A 100 3.11 9.81 7.50
CA ASP A 100 1.72 9.43 7.24
C ASP A 100 0.97 10.52 6.48
N ILE A 101 -0.11 10.16 5.78
CA ILE A 101 -0.96 11.09 5.06
C ILE A 101 -1.94 11.74 6.04
N GLU A 102 -1.92 13.06 6.13
CA GLU A 102 -2.86 13.87 6.91
C GLU A 102 -4.19 14.04 6.19
N SER A 103 -4.15 14.32 4.88
CA SER A 103 -5.36 14.55 4.10
C SER A 103 -5.16 14.34 2.61
N VAL A 104 -6.26 13.99 1.93
CA VAL A 104 -6.36 13.92 0.47
C VAL A 104 -7.52 14.82 0.04
N ILE A 105 -7.27 15.72 -0.91
CA ILE A 105 -8.28 16.57 -1.52
C ILE A 105 -8.30 16.31 -3.02
N VAL A 106 -9.49 16.04 -3.54
CA VAL A 106 -9.70 15.80 -4.96
C VAL A 106 -10.55 16.93 -5.54
N THR A 107 -10.11 17.51 -6.64
CA THR A 107 -10.83 18.57 -7.34
C THR A 107 -10.85 18.29 -8.84
N CYS A 108 -11.77 18.94 -9.55
CA CYS A 108 -11.94 18.87 -10.99
C CYS A 108 -11.80 20.27 -11.60
N ASP A 109 -11.16 20.39 -12.76
CA ASP A 109 -11.01 21.69 -13.47
C ASP A 109 -12.30 22.14 -14.18
N GLY A 110 -13.25 21.23 -14.43
CA GLY A 110 -14.57 21.49 -15.01
C GLY A 110 -15.69 21.45 -13.97
N VAL A 111 -16.90 21.76 -14.41
CA VAL A 111 -18.12 21.50 -13.63
C VAL A 111 -18.40 20.01 -13.68
N TYR A 112 -18.26 19.34 -12.55
CA TYR A 112 -18.47 17.88 -12.50
C TYR A 112 -19.95 17.54 -12.53
N ASP A 113 -20.75 18.22 -11.70
CA ASP A 113 -22.21 18.13 -11.66
C ASP A 113 -22.84 19.45 -11.13
N GLN A 114 -24.12 19.40 -10.74
CA GLN A 114 -24.85 20.61 -10.28
C GLN A 114 -24.30 21.16 -8.95
N ASP A 115 -23.75 20.29 -8.11
CA ASP A 115 -23.26 20.63 -6.79
C ASP A 115 -21.73 20.89 -6.78
N HIS A 116 -21.03 20.39 -7.79
CA HIS A 116 -19.57 20.46 -7.88
C HIS A 116 -19.11 21.32 -9.06
N ASN A 117 -18.93 22.61 -8.77
CA ASN A 117 -18.38 23.58 -9.71
C ASN A 117 -16.88 23.34 -9.94
N SER A 118 -16.36 23.98 -11.01
CA SER A 118 -14.92 23.95 -11.31
C SER A 118 -14.07 24.29 -10.08
N ASN A 119 -13.08 23.43 -9.80
CA ASN A 119 -12.16 23.51 -8.68
C ASN A 119 -12.78 23.36 -7.28
N SER A 120 -14.06 23.01 -7.16
CA SER A 120 -14.61 22.58 -5.86
C SER A 120 -14.07 21.19 -5.46
N SER A 121 -14.14 20.90 -4.17
CA SER A 121 -13.81 19.55 -3.68
C SER A 121 -14.86 18.54 -4.16
N LEU A 122 -14.42 17.34 -4.48
CA LEU A 122 -15.24 16.18 -4.83
C LEU A 122 -15.24 15.11 -3.72
N ASN A 123 -14.74 15.44 -2.53
CA ASN A 123 -14.50 14.45 -1.47
C ASN A 123 -15.78 13.76 -0.98
N ASP A 124 -16.93 14.42 -1.05
CA ASP A 124 -18.25 13.90 -0.67
C ASP A 124 -18.82 12.85 -1.66
N ILE A 125 -18.32 12.84 -2.90
CA ILE A 125 -18.70 11.85 -3.93
C ILE A 125 -17.59 10.85 -4.22
N ILE A 126 -16.57 10.80 -3.38
CA ILE A 126 -15.42 9.93 -3.55
C ILE A 126 -15.29 8.97 -2.37
N LYS A 127 -15.11 7.69 -2.67
CA LYS A 127 -14.56 6.71 -1.74
C LYS A 127 -13.08 6.56 -1.98
N ILE A 128 -12.31 6.57 -0.89
CA ILE A 128 -10.91 6.16 -0.90
C ILE A 128 -10.83 4.68 -0.48
N ARG A 129 -10.08 3.91 -1.27
CA ARG A 129 -9.82 2.48 -1.01
C ARG A 129 -8.34 2.31 -0.74
N TYR A 130 -7.99 1.79 0.41
CA TYR A 130 -6.60 1.57 0.84
C TYR A 130 -6.52 0.36 1.75
N SER A 131 -5.31 -0.10 2.01
CA SER A 131 -5.02 -1.11 3.02
C SER A 131 -4.06 -0.54 4.05
N SER A 132 -4.19 -0.95 5.32
CA SER A 132 -3.38 -0.44 6.42
C SER A 132 -2.99 -1.56 7.39
N TYR A 133 -1.83 -1.39 8.01
CA TYR A 133 -1.29 -2.27 9.06
C TYR A 133 -1.63 -1.78 10.47
N GLU A 134 -2.30 -0.62 10.61
CA GLU A 134 -2.48 0.05 11.89
C GLU A 134 -3.18 -0.83 12.94
N ASN A 135 -4.31 -1.45 12.57
CA ASN A 135 -5.07 -2.30 13.49
C ASN A 135 -4.28 -3.53 13.93
N TYR A 136 -3.48 -4.12 13.04
CA TYR A 136 -2.65 -5.26 13.37
C TYR A 136 -1.57 -4.90 14.39
N ILE A 137 -0.86 -3.80 14.17
CA ILE A 137 0.19 -3.32 15.07
C ILE A 137 -0.41 -2.88 16.42
N SER A 138 -1.45 -2.04 16.40
CA SER A 138 -2.09 -1.51 17.62
C SER A 138 -2.74 -2.59 18.47
N SER A 139 -3.19 -3.71 17.86
CA SER A 139 -3.74 -4.87 18.59
C SER A 139 -2.66 -5.74 19.25
N GLY A 140 -1.38 -5.43 19.09
CA GLY A 140 -0.26 -6.27 19.48
C GLY A 140 -0.11 -7.50 18.58
N TYR A 141 -0.22 -7.29 17.28
CA TYR A 141 -0.03 -8.27 16.19
C TYR A 141 -1.03 -9.43 16.24
N LYS A 142 -2.30 -9.09 16.41
CA LYS A 142 -3.40 -10.05 16.44
C LYS A 142 -4.39 -9.78 15.33
N GLY A 143 -4.93 -10.84 14.74
CA GLY A 143 -5.93 -10.75 13.69
C GLY A 143 -5.31 -10.73 12.29
N GLU A 144 -5.92 -9.98 11.39
CA GLU A 144 -5.51 -9.84 10.00
C GLU A 144 -4.34 -8.85 9.89
N GLU A 145 -3.27 -9.24 9.20
CA GLU A 145 -2.04 -8.42 9.11
C GLU A 145 -2.24 -7.11 8.37
N CYS A 146 -3.12 -7.10 7.38
CA CYS A 146 -3.40 -5.94 6.55
C CYS A 146 -4.90 -5.85 6.27
N GLU A 147 -5.54 -4.83 6.80
CA GLU A 147 -6.98 -4.59 6.60
C GLU A 147 -7.23 -3.64 5.43
N SER A 148 -8.27 -3.95 4.63
CA SER A 148 -8.69 -3.12 3.50
C SER A 148 -9.91 -2.27 3.86
N TYR A 149 -9.87 -1.01 3.48
CA TYR A 149 -10.89 -0.01 3.75
C TYR A 149 -11.48 0.55 2.46
N SER A 150 -12.76 0.93 2.51
CA SER A 150 -13.46 1.68 1.46
C SER A 150 -14.44 2.63 2.13
N VAL A 151 -14.04 3.89 2.28
CA VAL A 151 -14.77 4.91 3.05
C VAL A 151 -14.90 6.19 2.26
N LEU A 152 -15.92 7.02 2.55
CA LEU A 152 -16.04 8.35 1.95
C LEU A 152 -14.84 9.21 2.37
N LEU A 153 -14.30 9.94 1.42
CA LEU A 153 -13.13 10.78 1.66
C LEU A 153 -13.46 11.99 2.53
N GLU A 154 -14.72 12.47 2.49
CA GLU A 154 -15.20 13.54 3.37
C GLU A 154 -15.23 13.17 4.85
N ASP A 155 -15.32 11.86 5.18
CA ASP A 155 -15.29 11.37 6.56
C ASP A 155 -13.89 11.47 7.20
N ASN A 156 -12.90 12.00 6.48
CA ASN A 156 -11.50 12.15 6.91
C ASN A 156 -10.93 10.83 7.47
N PRO A 157 -10.82 9.79 6.64
CA PRO A 157 -10.32 8.49 7.07
C PRO A 157 -8.90 8.60 7.62
N ASP A 158 -8.59 7.74 8.58
CA ASP A 158 -7.23 7.58 9.07
C ASP A 158 -6.38 6.87 8.01
N LEU A 159 -5.36 7.57 7.52
CA LEU A 159 -4.47 7.11 6.47
C LEU A 159 -3.07 6.77 7.01
N ASN A 160 -3.01 6.32 8.26
CA ASN A 160 -1.77 5.88 8.89
C ASN A 160 -1.37 4.48 8.41
N LEU A 161 -0.08 4.22 8.41
CA LEU A 161 0.52 2.91 8.12
C LEU A 161 -0.06 2.23 6.87
N ILE A 162 -0.32 3.02 5.82
CA ILE A 162 -0.81 2.48 4.53
C ILE A 162 0.16 1.44 3.99
N ASP A 163 -0.39 0.31 3.54
CA ASP A 163 0.37 -0.71 2.83
C ASP A 163 0.90 -0.17 1.49
N ALA A 164 2.21 -0.12 1.38
CA ALA A 164 2.92 0.30 0.17
C ALA A 164 3.62 -0.87 -0.55
N THR A 165 3.40 -2.10 -0.12
CA THR A 165 4.10 -3.28 -0.66
C THR A 165 3.81 -3.51 -2.14
N GLY A 166 2.59 -3.19 -2.59
CA GLY A 166 2.10 -3.42 -3.96
C GLY A 166 2.42 -2.32 -4.97
N GLY A 167 3.10 -1.23 -4.58
CA GLY A 167 3.40 -0.11 -5.48
C GLY A 167 2.23 0.88 -5.69
N SER A 168 1.10 0.68 -5.03
CA SER A 168 -0.01 1.63 -4.94
C SER A 168 -0.27 2.00 -3.49
N LEU A 169 -0.71 3.23 -3.24
CA LEU A 169 -1.05 3.70 -1.90
C LEU A 169 -2.54 3.58 -1.64
N PHE A 170 -3.34 4.05 -2.57
CA PHE A 170 -4.78 4.02 -2.48
C PHE A 170 -5.41 4.15 -3.87
N ALA A 171 -6.70 3.89 -3.95
CA ALA A 171 -7.51 4.18 -5.12
C ALA A 171 -8.65 5.13 -4.75
N ILE A 172 -9.00 6.00 -5.68
CA ILE A 172 -10.10 6.96 -5.62
C ILE A 172 -11.22 6.41 -6.48
N GLU A 173 -12.38 6.12 -5.89
CA GLU A 173 -13.55 5.59 -6.57
C GLU A 173 -14.68 6.64 -6.56
N PHE A 174 -15.12 7.08 -7.74
CA PHE A 174 -16.25 8.01 -7.86
C PHE A 174 -17.57 7.28 -7.64
N THR A 175 -18.40 7.78 -6.73
CA THR A 175 -19.73 7.22 -6.45
C THR A 175 -20.76 7.59 -7.51
N SER A 176 -20.52 8.68 -8.27
CA SER A 176 -21.37 9.15 -9.35
C SER A 176 -20.55 9.51 -10.58
N ASN A 177 -21.19 9.56 -11.74
CA ASN A 177 -20.59 10.04 -12.96
C ASN A 177 -20.74 11.57 -13.07
N PRO A 178 -19.87 12.25 -13.83
CA PRO A 178 -20.06 13.66 -14.16
C PRO A 178 -21.36 13.87 -14.98
N SER A 179 -21.93 15.06 -14.91
CA SER A 179 -23.14 15.41 -15.67
C SER A 179 -22.93 15.33 -17.18
N ASP A 180 -21.74 15.65 -17.67
CA ASP A 180 -21.36 15.47 -19.07
C ASP A 180 -20.33 14.34 -19.19
N ILE A 181 -20.81 13.14 -19.49
CA ILE A 181 -19.97 11.97 -19.68
C ILE A 181 -19.11 12.02 -20.94
N SER A 182 -19.41 12.93 -21.89
CA SER A 182 -18.64 13.10 -23.12
C SER A 182 -17.46 14.05 -22.94
N ALA A 183 -17.42 14.82 -21.86
CA ALA A 183 -16.34 15.74 -21.55
C ALA A 183 -15.09 15.00 -21.04
N SER A 184 -13.96 15.65 -21.20
CA SER A 184 -12.71 15.27 -20.53
C SER A 184 -12.47 16.21 -19.36
N TYR A 185 -12.09 15.64 -18.22
CA TYR A 185 -11.84 16.36 -16.98
C TYR A 185 -10.39 16.16 -16.55
N ASN A 186 -9.76 17.20 -16.01
CA ASN A 186 -8.50 17.04 -15.30
C ASN A 186 -8.78 16.92 -13.80
N ILE A 187 -8.65 15.72 -13.29
CA ILE A 187 -8.79 15.44 -11.85
C ILE A 187 -7.46 15.69 -11.18
N LYS A 188 -7.47 16.62 -10.23
CA LYS A 188 -6.31 16.96 -9.42
C LYS A 188 -6.44 16.36 -8.03
N VAL A 189 -5.43 15.61 -7.61
CA VAL A 189 -5.29 15.04 -6.27
C VAL A 189 -4.19 15.78 -5.54
N LEU A 190 -4.51 16.36 -4.38
CA LEU A 190 -3.61 16.99 -3.46
C LEU A 190 -3.49 16.11 -2.22
N ILE A 191 -2.28 15.63 -1.95
CA ILE A 191 -1.94 14.84 -0.75
C ILE A 191 -1.16 15.77 0.18
N THR A 192 -1.58 15.85 1.43
CA THR A 192 -0.86 16.55 2.50
C THR A 192 -0.38 15.51 3.50
N TYR A 193 0.90 15.53 3.82
CA TYR A 193 1.51 14.68 4.85
C TYR A 193 1.50 15.39 6.21
N ILE A 194 1.59 14.64 7.29
CA ILE A 194 1.56 15.16 8.67
C ILE A 194 2.72 16.11 9.00
N ASP A 195 3.80 16.09 8.22
CA ASP A 195 4.91 17.03 8.34
C ASP A 195 4.66 18.35 7.58
N GLY A 196 3.50 18.50 6.96
CA GLY A 196 3.09 19.66 6.16
C GLY A 196 3.56 19.62 4.71
N THR A 197 4.31 18.61 4.28
CA THR A 197 4.70 18.43 2.87
C THR A 197 3.45 18.18 2.02
N LYS A 198 3.41 18.79 0.83
CA LYS A 198 2.28 18.66 -0.09
C LYS A 198 2.73 18.16 -1.46
N ILE A 199 2.04 17.17 -1.96
CA ILE A 199 2.21 16.66 -3.33
C ILE A 199 0.91 16.83 -4.09
N SER A 200 0.99 17.39 -5.29
CA SER A 200 -0.16 17.53 -6.18
C SER A 200 0.12 16.85 -7.51
N ARG A 201 -0.84 16.07 -7.99
CA ARG A 201 -0.82 15.43 -9.31
C ARG A 201 -2.15 15.61 -9.99
N THR A 202 -2.12 15.58 -11.32
CA THR A 202 -3.31 15.71 -12.17
C THR A 202 -3.32 14.57 -13.17
N VAL A 203 -4.51 14.02 -13.42
CA VAL A 203 -4.73 13.00 -14.44
C VAL A 203 -5.97 13.34 -15.25
N GLU A 204 -5.93 13.04 -16.55
CA GLU A 204 -7.11 13.14 -17.41
C GLU A 204 -8.09 12.00 -17.07
N TYR A 205 -9.36 12.36 -16.92
CA TYR A 205 -10.47 11.46 -16.66
C TYR A 205 -11.56 11.65 -17.70
N ARG A 206 -11.82 10.64 -18.52
CA ARG A 206 -12.82 10.65 -19.58
C ARG A 206 -13.54 9.34 -19.65
N ILE A 207 -14.86 9.35 -19.50
CA ILE A 207 -15.72 8.19 -19.66
C ILE A 207 -16.02 8.02 -21.15
N PHE A 208 -15.81 6.84 -21.71
CA PHE A 208 -16.00 6.53 -23.13
C PHE A 208 -17.37 5.90 -23.37
#